data_622c2a1fde30e1e0f14d329285cc6266
#
_entry.id   622c2a1fde30e1e0f14d329285cc6266
#
_cell.length_a   1.000
_cell.length_b   1.000
_cell.length_c   1.000
_cell.angle_alpha   90.00
_cell.angle_beta   90.00
_cell.angle_gamma   90.00
#
_symmetry.space_group_name_H-M   'P 1'
#
loop_
_entity.id
_entity.type
_entity.pdbx_description
1 polymer ?
#
loop_
_entity_poly.entity_id
_entity_poly.type
_entity_poly.pdbx_seq_one_letter_code
_entity_poly.pdbx_strand_id
1 'polypeptide(L)'
;MKQDYLQIRVLELAPQVFVSGQLFETDVKLLAKQGVRTIINNRPDNETPGQPTSAELAKIAEEYGITFLHFPVEPGKPSEEVVAAFARTCEDLQRPIHLFSRNGVRAIRLWETAEGL
;
A
#
# COMPACT_ATOMS: atom_id res chain seq x y z
N MET A 1 21.72 11.65 -5.45
CA MET A 1 21.17 11.60 -5.09
C MET A 1 20.39 11.54 -4.19
N LYS A 2 19.72 11.40 -3.77
CA LYS A 2 18.96 11.23 -3.02
C LYS A 2 18.53 10.90 -2.09
N GLN A 3 18.80 10.91 -1.78
CA GLN A 3 18.63 10.70 -0.57
C GLN A 3 17.36 10.70 0.22
N ASP A 4 16.26 11.18 0.01
CA ASP A 4 14.93 11.05 0.58
C ASP A 4 14.19 9.92 -0.07
N TYR A 5 14.90 8.84 -0.33
CA TYR A 5 14.33 7.69 -0.99
C TYR A 5 14.04 6.59 0.00
N LEU A 6 13.00 5.81 -0.26
CA LEU A 6 12.77 4.57 0.45
C LEU A 6 13.93 3.63 0.18
N GLN A 7 14.27 2.82 1.17
CA GLN A 7 15.31 1.80 1.02
C GLN A 7 14.81 0.57 0.27
N ILE A 8 13.58 0.61 -0.20
CA ILE A 8 12.94 -0.49 -0.90
C ILE A 8 12.61 -0.06 -2.31
N ARG A 9 12.43 -1.06 -3.17
CA ARG A 9 12.10 -0.81 -4.56
C ARG A 9 10.66 -0.36 -4.69
N VAL A 10 10.44 0.71 -5.43
CA VAL A 10 9.12 1.27 -5.67
C VAL A 10 8.85 1.27 -7.17
N LEU A 11 7.68 0.79 -7.57
CA LEU A 11 7.25 0.79 -8.97
C LEU A 11 6.02 1.66 -9.11
N GLU A 12 5.91 2.35 -10.24
CA GLU A 12 4.70 3.10 -10.56
C GLU A 12 3.80 2.24 -11.44
N LEU A 13 2.58 1.95 -10.96
CA LEU A 13 1.65 1.09 -11.67
C LEU A 13 0.71 1.86 -12.60
N ALA A 14 0.42 3.10 -12.24
CA ALA A 14 -0.48 3.98 -12.97
C ALA A 14 -0.10 5.39 -12.55
N PRO A 15 -0.60 6.44 -13.22
CA PRO A 15 -0.26 7.80 -12.82
C PRO A 15 -0.52 8.04 -11.34
N GLN A 16 0.54 8.32 -10.59
CA GLN A 16 0.50 8.60 -9.15
C GLN A 16 -0.02 7.42 -8.32
N VAL A 17 0.20 6.20 -8.81
CA VAL A 17 -0.11 4.97 -8.07
C VAL A 17 1.16 4.13 -8.00
N PHE A 18 1.66 3.93 -6.80
CA PHE A 18 2.94 3.28 -6.57
C PHE A 18 2.77 2.03 -5.73
N VAL A 19 3.73 1.11 -5.84
CA VAL A 19 3.71 -0.12 -5.07
C VAL A 19 5.11 -0.46 -4.60
N SER A 20 5.18 -1.09 -3.43
CA SER A 20 6.43 -1.59 -2.90
C SER A 20 6.18 -2.82 -2.02
N GLY A 21 7.26 -3.40 -1.52
CA GLY A 21 7.17 -4.38 -0.44
C GLY A 21 6.87 -3.68 0.88
N GLN A 22 6.99 -4.44 1.97
CA GLN A 22 6.63 -3.99 3.31
C GLN A 22 7.19 -2.61 3.64
N LEU A 23 6.30 -1.73 4.13
CA LEU A 23 6.68 -0.43 4.66
C LEU A 23 6.92 -0.53 6.17
N PHE A 24 7.82 0.31 6.65
CA PHE A 24 8.09 0.46 8.08
C PHE A 24 7.83 1.91 8.47
N GLU A 25 7.92 2.20 9.75
CA GLU A 25 7.61 3.53 10.27
C GLU A 25 8.35 4.65 9.54
N THR A 26 9.66 4.47 9.34
CA THR A 26 10.46 5.49 8.65
C THR A 26 10.03 5.69 7.20
N ASP A 27 9.58 4.62 6.56
CA ASP A 27 9.10 4.70 5.17
C ASP A 27 7.84 5.55 5.09
N VAL A 28 6.91 5.38 6.04
CA VAL A 28 5.68 6.17 6.06
C VAL A 28 6.02 7.67 6.18
N LYS A 29 6.97 8.00 7.04
CA LYS A 29 7.39 9.39 7.20
C LYS A 29 7.99 9.97 5.91
N LEU A 30 8.79 9.17 5.20
CA LEU A 30 9.36 9.59 3.93
C LEU A 30 8.30 9.79 2.86
N LEU A 31 7.32 8.90 2.81
CA LEU A 31 6.22 9.02 1.86
C LEU A 31 5.42 10.29 2.12
N ALA A 32 5.23 10.64 3.39
CA ALA A 32 4.55 11.88 3.74
C ALA A 32 5.30 13.09 3.18
N LYS A 33 6.63 13.09 3.30
CA LYS A 33 7.45 14.17 2.75
C LYS A 33 7.34 14.25 1.24
N GLN A 34 7.11 13.11 0.58
CA GLN A 34 6.99 13.04 -0.87
C GLN A 34 5.59 13.38 -1.36
N GLY A 35 4.69 13.68 -0.45
CA GLY A 35 3.34 14.12 -0.82
C GLY A 35 2.32 13.02 -1.00
N VAL A 36 2.62 11.80 -0.57
CA VAL A 36 1.66 10.69 -0.65
C VAL A 36 0.42 11.02 0.18
N ARG A 37 -0.75 10.79 -0.41
CA ARG A 37 -2.02 11.11 0.25
C ARG A 37 -2.72 9.88 0.82
N THR A 38 -2.46 8.70 0.24
CA THR A 38 -3.13 7.46 0.65
C THR A 38 -2.15 6.30 0.63
N ILE A 39 -2.19 5.50 1.69
CA ILE A 39 -1.42 4.25 1.75
C ILE A 39 -2.41 3.10 1.91
N ILE A 40 -2.22 2.03 1.14
CA ILE A 40 -3.05 0.83 1.23
C ILE A 40 -2.15 -0.34 1.59
N ASN A 41 -2.45 -0.98 2.72
CA ASN A 41 -1.75 -2.17 3.18
C ASN A 41 -2.54 -3.40 2.75
N ASN A 42 -1.99 -4.19 1.81
CA ASN A 42 -2.63 -5.43 1.35
C ASN A 42 -2.12 -6.65 2.10
N ARG A 43 -1.28 -6.46 3.09
CA ARG A 43 -0.69 -7.58 3.82
C ARG A 43 -1.45 -7.83 5.12
N PRO A 44 -1.90 -9.09 5.36
CA PRO A 44 -2.47 -9.43 6.67
C PRO A 44 -1.44 -9.24 7.77
N ASP A 45 -1.90 -8.89 8.96
CA ASP A 45 -1.02 -8.81 10.12
C ASP A 45 -0.51 -10.19 10.51
N ASN A 46 0.61 -10.23 11.19
CA ASN A 46 1.14 -11.44 11.80
C ASN A 46 1.57 -12.53 10.81
N GLU A 47 1.95 -12.15 9.60
CA GLU A 47 2.49 -13.13 8.65
C GLU A 47 3.90 -13.58 9.03
N THR A 48 4.69 -12.69 9.59
CA THR A 48 6.04 -13.02 10.05
C THR A 48 6.33 -12.33 11.38
N PRO A 49 7.25 -12.91 12.18
CA PRO A 49 7.66 -12.24 13.41
C PRO A 49 8.27 -10.87 13.11
N GLY A 50 7.96 -9.90 13.94
CA GLY A 50 8.54 -8.55 13.80
C GLY A 50 7.87 -7.68 12.76
N GLN A 51 6.85 -8.18 12.08
CA GLN A 51 6.12 -7.39 11.10
C GLN A 51 5.37 -6.26 11.82
N PRO A 52 5.49 -5.01 11.34
CA PRO A 52 4.68 -3.92 11.92
C PRO A 52 3.21 -4.21 11.69
N THR A 53 2.38 -3.94 12.67
CA THR A 53 0.94 -4.11 12.49
C THR A 53 0.37 -2.97 11.65
N SER A 54 -0.76 -3.24 11.02
CA SER A 54 -1.47 -2.22 10.27
C SER A 54 -1.85 -1.05 11.17
N ALA A 55 -2.27 -1.35 12.40
CA ALA A 55 -2.65 -0.30 13.34
C ALA A 55 -1.48 0.62 13.69
N GLU A 56 -0.28 0.05 13.87
CA GLU A 56 0.90 0.85 14.16
C GLU A 56 1.23 1.80 13.00
N LEU A 57 1.19 1.29 11.79
CA LEU A 57 1.50 2.11 10.61
C LEU A 57 0.41 3.15 10.37
N ALA A 58 -0.85 2.79 10.59
CA ALA A 58 -1.97 3.71 10.42
C ALA A 58 -1.84 4.89 11.36
N LYS A 59 -1.43 4.65 12.60
CA LYS A 59 -1.26 5.72 13.58
C LYS A 59 -0.25 6.74 13.11
N ILE A 60 0.87 6.26 12.57
CA ILE A 60 1.92 7.15 12.06
C ILE A 60 1.41 7.91 10.83
N ALA A 61 0.75 7.21 9.91
CA ALA A 61 0.21 7.84 8.71
C ALA A 61 -0.75 8.96 9.08
N GLU A 62 -1.62 8.72 10.06
CA GLU A 62 -2.59 9.72 10.49
C GLU A 62 -1.91 10.97 11.06
N GLU A 63 -0.80 10.80 11.77
CA GLU A 63 -0.06 11.93 12.31
C GLU A 63 0.45 12.85 11.20
N TYR A 64 0.67 12.31 10.01
CA TYR A 64 1.16 13.08 8.87
C TYR A 64 0.06 13.41 7.85
N GLY A 65 -1.19 13.16 8.21
CA GLY A 65 -2.31 13.51 7.33
C GLY A 65 -2.52 12.56 6.17
N ILE A 66 -1.96 11.36 6.24
CA ILE A 66 -2.13 10.34 5.19
C ILE A 66 -3.31 9.44 5.55
N THR A 67 -4.19 9.19 4.58
CA THR A 67 -5.26 8.21 4.75
C THR A 67 -4.64 6.81 4.65
N PHE A 68 -4.89 5.97 5.64
CA PHE A 68 -4.32 4.62 5.67
C PHE A 68 -5.44 3.60 5.67
N LEU A 69 -5.41 2.69 4.70
CA LEU A 69 -6.41 1.64 4.58
C LEU A 69 -5.74 0.27 4.71
N HIS A 70 -6.37 -0.62 5.47
CA HIS A 70 -5.93 -2.00 5.56
C HIS A 70 -6.91 -2.85 4.76
N PHE A 71 -6.45 -3.35 3.61
CA PHE A 71 -7.24 -4.22 2.74
C PHE A 71 -6.44 -5.50 2.54
N PRO A 72 -6.43 -6.37 3.56
CA PRO A 72 -5.58 -7.56 3.52
C PRO A 72 -6.05 -8.59 2.51
N VAL A 73 -5.11 -9.17 1.79
CA VAL A 73 -5.40 -10.29 0.88
C VAL A 73 -4.38 -11.40 1.12
N GLU A 74 -4.87 -12.63 1.03
CA GLU A 74 -4.01 -13.79 1.18
C GLU A 74 -3.15 -13.98 -0.06
N PRO A 75 -2.00 -14.67 0.06
CA PRO A 75 -1.19 -14.99 -1.12
C PRO A 75 -2.00 -15.81 -2.12
N GLY A 76 -1.74 -15.60 -3.40
CA GLY A 76 -2.40 -16.32 -4.46
C GLY A 76 -3.33 -15.44 -5.26
N LYS A 77 -4.21 -16.07 -6.04
CA LYS A 77 -5.14 -15.35 -6.90
C LYS A 77 -6.32 -14.85 -6.07
N PRO A 78 -6.61 -13.55 -6.07
CA PRO A 78 -7.76 -13.03 -5.32
C PRO A 78 -9.06 -13.45 -6.00
N SER A 79 -10.11 -13.59 -5.19
CA SER A 79 -11.44 -13.92 -5.72
C SER A 79 -12.03 -12.71 -6.46
N GLU A 80 -13.03 -12.98 -7.30
CA GLU A 80 -13.71 -11.91 -8.03
C GLU A 80 -14.35 -10.92 -7.07
N GLU A 81 -14.87 -11.42 -5.96
CA GLU A 81 -15.51 -10.57 -4.96
C GLU A 81 -14.52 -9.63 -4.30
N VAL A 82 -13.34 -10.15 -3.98
CA VAL A 82 -12.28 -9.34 -3.38
C VAL A 82 -11.81 -8.27 -4.36
N VAL A 83 -11.62 -8.64 -5.63
CA VAL A 83 -11.20 -7.69 -6.66
C VAL A 83 -12.22 -6.58 -6.83
N ALA A 84 -13.50 -6.93 -6.90
CA ALA A 84 -14.57 -5.94 -7.06
C ALA A 84 -14.64 -5.00 -5.85
N ALA A 85 -14.49 -5.55 -4.64
CA ALA A 85 -14.50 -4.72 -3.43
C ALA A 85 -13.32 -3.76 -3.41
N PHE A 86 -12.15 -4.24 -3.86
CA PHE A 86 -10.97 -3.40 -3.92
C PHE A 86 -11.15 -2.26 -4.92
N ALA A 87 -11.71 -2.58 -6.10
CA ALA A 87 -11.94 -1.56 -7.12
C ALA A 87 -12.86 -0.46 -6.58
N ARG A 88 -13.93 -0.85 -5.88
CA ARG A 88 -14.85 0.14 -5.28
C ARG A 88 -14.15 0.97 -4.21
N THR A 89 -13.32 0.32 -3.40
CA THR A 89 -12.58 1.02 -2.35
C THR A 89 -11.67 2.10 -2.93
N CYS A 90 -11.08 1.82 -4.09
CA CYS A 90 -10.10 2.74 -4.69
C CYS A 90 -10.72 3.89 -5.47
N GLU A 91 -12.02 3.85 -5.77
CA GLU A 91 -12.64 4.84 -6.65
C GLU A 91 -12.43 6.29 -6.25
N ASP A 92 -12.55 6.57 -4.95
CA ASP A 92 -12.50 7.95 -4.47
C ASP A 92 -11.25 8.29 -3.67
N LEU A 93 -10.22 7.46 -3.76
CA LEU A 93 -9.01 7.71 -2.99
C LEU A 93 -8.16 8.81 -3.63
N GLN A 94 -7.60 9.66 -2.77
CA GLN A 94 -6.73 10.73 -3.24
C GLN A 94 -5.36 10.20 -3.62
N ARG A 95 -4.89 10.63 -4.77
CA ARG A 95 -3.53 10.31 -5.25
C ARG A 95 -2.57 11.39 -4.81
N PRO A 96 -1.30 11.08 -4.62
CA PRO A 96 -0.62 9.80 -4.91
C PRO A 96 -1.02 8.72 -3.90
N ILE A 97 -1.17 7.51 -4.42
CA ILE A 97 -1.50 6.32 -3.64
C ILE A 97 -0.26 5.42 -3.60
N HIS A 98 0.03 4.85 -2.43
CA HIS A 98 1.11 3.88 -2.30
C HIS A 98 0.55 2.59 -1.71
N LEU A 99 0.60 1.51 -2.50
CA LEU A 99 0.18 0.19 -2.04
C LEU A 99 1.38 -0.62 -1.60
N PHE A 100 1.19 -1.51 -0.64
CA PHE A 100 2.26 -2.44 -0.31
C PHE A 100 1.71 -3.79 0.14
N SER A 101 2.54 -4.81 -0.01
CA SER A 101 2.32 -6.14 0.53
C SER A 101 3.70 -6.65 0.95
N ARG A 102 3.83 -7.93 1.27
CA ARG A 102 5.12 -8.41 1.78
C ARG A 102 6.29 -8.07 0.85
N ASN A 103 6.12 -8.35 -0.46
CA ASN A 103 7.14 -8.02 -1.46
C ASN A 103 6.58 -7.24 -2.64
N GLY A 104 5.33 -6.79 -2.54
CA GLY A 104 4.68 -6.00 -3.58
C GLY A 104 3.86 -6.81 -4.57
N VAL A 105 4.12 -8.10 -4.70
CA VAL A 105 3.46 -8.91 -5.73
C VAL A 105 1.95 -9.00 -5.56
N ARG A 106 1.47 -9.21 -4.33
CA ARG A 106 0.02 -9.28 -4.08
C ARG A 106 -0.67 -7.96 -4.42
N ALA A 107 -0.04 -6.85 -4.03
CA ALA A 107 -0.61 -5.53 -4.30
C ALA A 107 -0.66 -5.26 -5.79
N ILE A 108 0.41 -5.59 -6.52
CA ILE A 108 0.45 -5.42 -7.98
C ILE A 108 -0.66 -6.23 -8.63
N ARG A 109 -0.76 -7.49 -8.28
CA ARG A 109 -1.76 -8.39 -8.88
C ARG A 109 -3.18 -7.90 -8.63
N LEU A 110 -3.43 -7.47 -7.39
CA LEU A 110 -4.77 -6.98 -7.03
C LEU A 110 -5.12 -5.72 -7.81
N TRP A 111 -4.19 -4.77 -7.87
CA TRP A 111 -4.42 -3.53 -8.60
C TRP A 111 -4.66 -3.79 -10.09
N GLU A 112 -3.80 -4.59 -10.72
CA GLU A 112 -3.91 -4.85 -12.16
C GLU A 112 -5.19 -5.59 -12.50
N THR A 113 -5.59 -6.55 -11.65
CA THR A 113 -6.84 -7.26 -11.87
C THR A 113 -8.03 -6.33 -11.73
N ALA A 114 -8.00 -5.45 -10.72
CA ALA A 114 -9.08 -4.49 -10.51
C ALA A 114 -9.19 -3.50 -11.67
N GLU A 115 -8.06 -3.09 -12.24
CA GLU A 115 -8.06 -2.19 -13.38
C GLU A 115 -8.68 -2.81 -14.63
N GLY A 116 -8.68 -4.13 -14.72
CA GLY A 116 -9.28 -4.84 -15.85
C GLY A 116 -10.79 -5.01 -15.76
N LEU A 117 -11.41 -4.55 -14.68
CA LEU A 117 -12.87 -4.69 -14.55
C LEU A 117 -13.65 -3.73 -15.44
#